data_26f8a7128a9a31377d3f84e3e62e72d6
#
_entry.id   26f8a7128a9a31377d3f84e3e62e72d6
#
_cell.length_a   1.000
_cell.length_b   1.000
_cell.length_c   1.000
_cell.angle_alpha   90.00
_cell.angle_beta   90.00
_cell.angle_gamma   90.00
#
_symmetry.space_group_name_H-M   'P 1'
#
loop_
_entity.id
_entity.type
_entity.pdbx_description
1 polymer ?
#
loop_
_entity_poly.entity_id
_entity_poly.type
_entity_poly.pdbx_seq_one_letter_code
_entity_poly.pdbx_strand_id
1 'polypeptide(L)'
;MINNAIAIIRDEHRSIASVLKGLLNHVAAVKAGKEEADLFLFKAMFDYIEAVPERIHHPKEDEYLFRFLRQRSSEAAAILDELEAQHVKGREDLAELRKILDDFDQSPNIHALDKALTAYAESQWDHMGKEDNVVIPLAEKYLTAEDWTAINTAFEVNRNHNAW
;
A
#
# COMPACT_ATOMS: atom_id res chain seq x y z
N MET A 1 20.61 3.62 17.24
CA MET A 1 20.50 2.51 16.25
C MET A 1 19.70 3.04 15.08
N ILE A 2 20.20 2.96 13.85
CA ILE A 2 19.42 3.37 12.68
C ILE A 2 18.30 2.33 12.51
N ASN A 3 17.06 2.78 12.51
CA ASN A 3 15.91 1.89 12.42
C ASN A 3 15.67 1.56 10.94
N ASN A 4 16.27 0.46 10.45
CA ASN A 4 16.21 0.05 9.06
C ASN A 4 14.77 -0.21 8.59
N ALA A 5 13.91 -0.77 9.45
CA ALA A 5 12.53 -1.04 9.10
C ALA A 5 11.75 0.24 8.73
N ILE A 6 11.91 1.32 9.49
CA ILE A 6 11.27 2.62 9.18
C ILE A 6 11.72 3.14 7.81
N ALA A 7 13.02 3.03 7.51
CA ALA A 7 13.53 3.47 6.21
C ALA A 7 12.95 2.61 5.06
N ILE A 8 12.83 1.29 5.27
CA ILE A 8 12.26 0.35 4.31
C ILE A 8 10.76 0.66 4.09
N ILE A 9 9.98 0.80 5.16
CA ILE A 9 8.55 1.13 5.09
C ILE A 9 8.34 2.42 4.28
N ARG A 10 9.08 3.49 4.59
CA ARG A 10 8.98 4.76 3.85
C ARG A 10 9.42 4.65 2.39
N ASP A 11 10.41 3.82 2.08
CA ASP A 11 10.82 3.55 0.69
C ASP A 11 9.71 2.81 -0.07
N GLU A 12 9.09 1.82 0.56
CA GLU A 12 7.97 1.06 0.02
C GLU A 12 6.75 1.97 -0.20
N HIS A 13 6.41 2.85 0.76
CA HIS A 13 5.36 3.87 0.60
C HIS A 13 5.61 4.80 -0.59
N ARG A 14 6.85 5.26 -0.79
CA ARG A 14 7.21 6.08 -1.97
C ARG A 14 7.01 5.32 -3.28
N SER A 15 7.37 4.05 -3.31
CA SER A 15 7.19 3.19 -4.50
C SER A 15 5.71 2.97 -4.80
N ILE A 16 4.91 2.65 -3.79
CA ILE A 16 3.45 2.49 -3.90
C ILE A 16 2.81 3.80 -4.41
N ALA A 17 3.13 4.92 -3.80
CA ALA A 17 2.62 6.23 -4.20
C ALA A 17 2.99 6.59 -5.65
N SER A 18 4.19 6.23 -6.09
CA SER A 18 4.65 6.44 -7.47
C SER A 18 3.85 5.61 -8.48
N VAL A 19 3.58 4.34 -8.18
CA VAL A 19 2.76 3.46 -9.02
C VAL A 19 1.32 3.99 -9.12
N LEU A 20 0.71 4.36 -7.99
CA LEU A 20 -0.64 4.93 -7.96
C LEU A 20 -0.73 6.21 -8.78
N LYS A 21 0.26 7.10 -8.65
CA LYS A 21 0.33 8.33 -9.45
C LYS A 21 0.47 8.04 -10.95
N GLY A 22 1.30 7.07 -11.32
CA GLY A 22 1.46 6.62 -12.70
C GLY A 22 0.15 6.12 -13.29
N LEU A 23 -0.59 5.28 -12.55
CA LEU A 23 -1.91 4.79 -12.94
C LEU A 23 -2.92 5.93 -13.16
N LEU A 24 -3.02 6.86 -12.22
CA LEU A 24 -3.93 8.01 -12.34
C LEU A 24 -3.58 8.92 -13.51
N ASN A 25 -2.29 9.15 -13.76
CA ASN A 25 -1.84 9.95 -14.90
C ASN A 25 -2.22 9.31 -16.23
N HIS A 26 -2.04 7.98 -16.35
CA HIS A 26 -2.42 7.26 -17.57
C HIS A 26 -3.95 7.29 -17.79
N VAL A 27 -4.74 7.04 -16.75
CA VAL A 27 -6.21 7.16 -16.82
C VAL A 27 -6.62 8.57 -17.25
N ALA A 28 -6.00 9.61 -16.70
CA ALA A 28 -6.29 11.00 -17.07
C ALA A 28 -5.94 11.29 -18.54
N ALA A 29 -4.83 10.76 -19.05
CA ALA A 29 -4.44 10.90 -20.45
C ALA A 29 -5.42 10.19 -21.40
N VAL A 30 -5.87 8.99 -21.04
CA VAL A 30 -6.88 8.24 -21.80
C VAL A 30 -8.23 8.99 -21.81
N LYS A 31 -8.68 9.50 -20.66
CA LYS A 31 -9.91 10.32 -20.58
C LYS A 31 -9.85 11.58 -21.42
N ALA A 32 -8.68 12.18 -21.52
CA ALA A 32 -8.46 13.39 -22.33
C ALA A 32 -8.30 13.09 -23.84
N GLY A 33 -8.34 11.81 -24.24
CA GLY A 33 -8.14 11.39 -25.63
C GLY A 33 -6.72 11.60 -26.14
N LYS A 34 -5.74 11.70 -25.23
CA LYS A 34 -4.31 11.89 -25.57
C LYS A 34 -3.58 10.56 -25.77
N GLU A 35 -4.08 9.51 -25.16
CA GLU A 35 -3.53 8.15 -25.19
C GLU A 35 -4.66 7.13 -25.31
N GLU A 36 -4.33 5.96 -25.85
CA GLU A 36 -5.21 4.78 -25.77
C GLU A 36 -4.98 4.05 -24.45
N ALA A 37 -5.98 3.31 -23.96
CA ALA A 37 -5.86 2.54 -22.75
C ALA A 37 -4.87 1.39 -22.93
N ASP A 38 -3.77 1.42 -22.21
CA ASP A 38 -2.78 0.34 -22.17
C ASP A 38 -3.16 -0.68 -21.09
N LEU A 39 -3.94 -1.70 -21.49
CA LEU A 39 -4.40 -2.76 -20.57
C LEU A 39 -3.25 -3.60 -20.03
N PHE A 40 -2.17 -3.76 -20.79
CA PHE A 40 -0.99 -4.46 -20.30
C PHE A 40 -0.31 -3.69 -19.18
N LEU A 41 -0.17 -2.37 -19.32
CA LEU A 41 0.38 -1.49 -18.29
C LEU A 41 -0.48 -1.50 -17.03
N PHE A 42 -1.80 -1.36 -17.15
CA PHE A 42 -2.72 -1.44 -16.00
C PHE A 42 -2.57 -2.78 -15.27
N LYS A 43 -2.56 -3.87 -16.02
CA LYS A 43 -2.41 -5.21 -15.43
C LYS A 43 -1.08 -5.36 -14.70
N ALA A 44 0.03 -4.95 -15.31
CA ALA A 44 1.35 -5.02 -14.68
C ALA A 44 1.42 -4.19 -13.38
N MET A 45 0.82 -3.01 -13.36
CA MET A 45 0.77 -2.17 -12.17
C MET A 45 -0.12 -2.75 -11.07
N PHE A 46 -1.27 -3.35 -11.41
CA PHE A 46 -2.11 -4.06 -10.44
C PHE A 46 -1.44 -5.33 -9.92
N ASP A 47 -0.68 -6.06 -10.76
CA ASP A 47 0.12 -7.20 -10.33
C ASP A 47 1.19 -6.77 -9.33
N TYR A 48 1.84 -5.62 -9.54
CA TYR A 48 2.77 -5.04 -8.56
C TYR A 48 2.08 -4.72 -7.23
N ILE A 49 0.92 -4.05 -7.26
CA ILE A 49 0.17 -3.69 -6.04
C ILE A 49 -0.22 -4.95 -5.26
N GLU A 50 -0.66 -6.01 -5.94
CA GLU A 50 -0.97 -7.28 -5.28
C GLU A 50 0.28 -7.96 -4.72
N ALA A 51 1.37 -8.02 -5.49
CA ALA A 51 2.57 -8.76 -5.11
C ALA A 51 3.35 -8.07 -3.98
N VAL A 52 3.43 -6.74 -3.96
CA VAL A 52 4.28 -6.00 -3.02
C VAL A 52 3.48 -5.44 -1.84
N PRO A 53 2.59 -4.45 -1.99
CA PRO A 53 1.82 -3.97 -0.85
C PRO A 53 1.01 -5.07 -0.18
N GLU A 54 0.16 -5.78 -0.92
CA GLU A 54 -0.85 -6.66 -0.33
C GLU A 54 -0.29 -7.98 0.20
N ARG A 55 0.74 -8.55 -0.44
CA ARG A 55 1.28 -9.86 -0.04
C ARG A 55 2.56 -9.79 0.79
N ILE A 56 3.26 -8.68 0.79
CA ILE A 56 4.55 -8.55 1.47
C ILE A 56 4.52 -7.45 2.52
N HIS A 57 4.19 -6.21 2.13
CA HIS A 57 4.28 -5.03 2.98
C HIS A 57 3.26 -5.05 4.12
N HIS A 58 1.97 -5.02 3.83
CA HIS A 58 0.91 -5.03 4.83
C HIS A 58 0.97 -6.22 5.80
N PRO A 59 1.22 -7.49 5.36
CA PRO A 59 1.38 -8.59 6.31
C PRO A 59 2.52 -8.41 7.29
N LYS A 60 3.64 -7.78 6.88
CA LYS A 60 4.74 -7.49 7.81
C LYS A 60 4.39 -6.42 8.83
N GLU A 61 3.62 -5.42 8.42
CA GLU A 61 3.11 -4.41 9.34
C GLU A 61 2.20 -5.06 10.37
N ASP A 62 1.20 -5.82 9.94
CA ASP A 62 0.26 -6.50 10.83
C ASP A 62 0.96 -7.48 11.79
N GLU A 63 1.83 -8.35 11.26
CA GLU A 63 2.46 -9.44 12.01
C GLU A 63 3.59 -8.97 12.94
N TYR A 64 4.25 -7.87 12.62
CA TYR A 64 5.39 -7.39 13.39
C TYR A 64 5.14 -6.00 13.99
N LEU A 65 5.03 -4.95 13.18
CA LEU A 65 4.96 -3.58 13.68
C LEU A 65 3.70 -3.35 14.54
N PHE A 66 2.52 -3.66 14.00
CA PHE A 66 1.25 -3.43 14.68
C PHE A 66 1.09 -4.35 15.89
N ARG A 67 1.43 -5.64 15.74
CA ARG A 67 1.37 -6.60 16.83
C ARG A 67 2.23 -6.18 18.03
N PHE A 68 3.49 -5.82 17.81
CA PHE A 68 4.36 -5.39 18.90
C PHE A 68 3.91 -4.07 19.50
N LEU A 69 3.51 -3.10 18.69
CA LEU A 69 3.02 -1.81 19.18
C LEU A 69 1.76 -1.99 20.03
N ARG A 70 0.83 -2.84 19.61
CA ARG A 70 -0.38 -3.18 20.37
C ARG A 70 -0.06 -3.78 21.75
N GLN A 71 1.00 -4.58 21.85
CA GLN A 71 1.45 -5.14 23.14
C GLN A 71 2.08 -4.10 24.07
N ARG A 72 2.64 -3.02 23.51
CA ARG A 72 3.36 -1.99 24.27
C ARG A 72 2.50 -0.78 24.63
N SER A 73 1.45 -0.51 23.88
CA SER A 73 0.65 0.70 24.06
C SER A 73 -0.80 0.51 23.73
N SER A 74 -1.69 0.78 24.70
CA SER A 74 -3.13 0.88 24.45
C SER A 74 -3.51 2.15 23.69
N GLU A 75 -2.66 3.17 23.69
CA GLU A 75 -2.87 4.42 22.94
C GLU A 75 -2.96 4.17 21.42
N ALA A 76 -2.23 3.16 20.92
CA ALA A 76 -2.23 2.81 19.51
C ALA A 76 -3.43 1.96 19.07
N ALA A 77 -4.21 1.39 19.97
CA ALA A 77 -5.20 0.36 19.64
C ALA A 77 -6.18 0.80 18.55
N ALA A 78 -6.77 1.98 18.68
CA ALA A 78 -7.80 2.46 17.74
C ALA A 78 -7.26 2.69 16.33
N ILE A 79 -6.06 3.28 16.20
CA ILE A 79 -5.45 3.51 14.88
C ILE A 79 -5.01 2.21 14.24
N LEU A 80 -4.51 1.24 15.01
CA LEU A 80 -4.12 -0.06 14.49
C LEU A 80 -5.33 -0.87 14.00
N ASP A 81 -6.46 -0.83 14.73
CA ASP A 81 -7.71 -1.47 14.30
C ASP A 81 -8.22 -0.87 12.98
N GLU A 82 -8.13 0.44 12.82
CA GLU A 82 -8.49 1.14 11.59
C GLU A 82 -7.60 0.71 10.42
N LEU A 83 -6.28 0.69 10.60
CA LEU A 83 -5.34 0.36 9.53
C LEU A 83 -5.42 -1.12 9.12
N GLU A 84 -5.59 -2.05 10.06
CA GLU A 84 -5.84 -3.46 9.76
C GLU A 84 -7.13 -3.65 8.95
N ALA A 85 -8.20 -2.91 9.27
CA ALA A 85 -9.42 -2.91 8.49
C ALA A 85 -9.21 -2.32 7.08
N GLN A 86 -8.37 -1.29 6.94
CA GLN A 86 -8.00 -0.72 5.65
C GLN A 86 -7.17 -1.70 4.80
N HIS A 87 -6.29 -2.55 5.39
CA HIS A 87 -5.62 -3.62 4.67
C HIS A 87 -6.61 -4.63 4.06
N VAL A 88 -7.64 -5.02 4.82
CA VAL A 88 -8.69 -5.90 4.29
C VAL A 88 -9.45 -5.23 3.15
N LYS A 89 -9.88 -3.98 3.35
CA LYS A 89 -10.62 -3.20 2.36
C LYS A 89 -9.81 -2.96 1.09
N GLY A 90 -8.52 -2.69 1.21
CA GLY A 90 -7.61 -2.48 0.07
C GLY A 90 -7.55 -3.71 -0.86
N ARG A 91 -7.52 -4.92 -0.30
CA ARG A 91 -7.57 -6.16 -1.10
C ARG A 91 -8.89 -6.32 -1.84
N GLU A 92 -10.02 -5.98 -1.21
CA GLU A 92 -11.33 -6.02 -1.85
C GLU A 92 -11.44 -5.00 -2.99
N ASP A 93 -10.95 -3.78 -2.75
CA ASP A 93 -10.96 -2.71 -3.75
C ASP A 93 -10.05 -3.03 -4.95
N LEU A 94 -8.90 -3.65 -4.71
CA LEU A 94 -8.02 -4.11 -5.79
C LEU A 94 -8.69 -5.21 -6.62
N ALA A 95 -9.41 -6.15 -5.99
CA ALA A 95 -10.16 -7.17 -6.70
C ALA A 95 -11.26 -6.56 -7.60
N GLU A 96 -11.95 -5.51 -7.13
CA GLU A 96 -12.93 -4.80 -7.94
C GLU A 96 -12.29 -4.03 -9.10
N LEU A 97 -11.14 -3.39 -8.89
CA LEU A 97 -10.36 -2.75 -9.95
C LEU A 97 -9.95 -3.75 -11.05
N ARG A 98 -9.50 -4.95 -10.67
CA ARG A 98 -9.17 -6.01 -11.62
C ARG A 98 -10.38 -6.44 -12.43
N LYS A 99 -11.53 -6.60 -11.82
CA LYS A 99 -12.76 -6.93 -12.49
C LYS A 99 -13.18 -5.87 -13.51
N ILE A 100 -13.08 -4.58 -13.15
CA ILE A 100 -13.34 -3.48 -14.10
C ILE A 100 -12.38 -3.56 -15.29
N LEU A 101 -11.11 -3.90 -15.04
CA LEU A 101 -10.11 -4.03 -16.10
C LEU A 101 -10.36 -5.25 -17.01
N ASP A 102 -10.75 -6.40 -16.44
CA ASP A 102 -11.06 -7.61 -17.21
C ASP A 102 -12.26 -7.43 -18.14
N ASP A 103 -13.24 -6.63 -17.69
CA ASP A 103 -14.43 -6.29 -18.50
C ASP A 103 -14.16 -5.20 -19.55
N PHE A 104 -12.99 -4.54 -19.51
CA PHE A 104 -12.70 -3.35 -20.30
C PHE A 104 -12.70 -3.61 -21.82
N ASP A 105 -12.22 -4.76 -22.28
CA ASP A 105 -12.19 -5.13 -23.71
C ASP A 105 -13.60 -5.29 -24.31
N GLN A 106 -14.56 -5.72 -23.51
CA GLN A 106 -15.95 -5.93 -23.95
C GLN A 106 -16.82 -4.69 -23.73
N SER A 107 -16.54 -3.92 -22.68
CA SER A 107 -17.27 -2.73 -22.29
C SER A 107 -16.31 -1.66 -21.77
N PRO A 108 -15.58 -0.98 -22.68
CA PRO A 108 -14.62 0.06 -22.29
C PRO A 108 -15.29 1.18 -21.49
N ASN A 109 -14.99 1.28 -20.21
CA ASN A 109 -15.52 2.30 -19.32
C ASN A 109 -14.40 2.95 -18.49
N ILE A 110 -13.67 3.86 -19.16
CA ILE A 110 -12.58 4.60 -18.52
C ILE A 110 -13.05 5.45 -17.31
N HIS A 111 -14.29 5.92 -17.31
CA HIS A 111 -14.84 6.70 -16.20
C HIS A 111 -15.08 5.83 -14.96
N ALA A 112 -15.52 4.58 -15.13
CA ALA A 112 -15.64 3.63 -14.02
C ALA A 112 -14.28 3.28 -13.44
N LEU A 113 -13.28 3.02 -14.29
CA LEU A 113 -11.91 2.77 -13.87
C LEU A 113 -11.30 3.97 -13.15
N ASP A 114 -11.46 5.16 -13.69
CA ASP A 114 -10.99 6.41 -13.04
C ASP A 114 -11.59 6.61 -11.65
N LYS A 115 -12.90 6.46 -11.52
CA LYS A 115 -13.59 6.63 -10.25
C LYS A 115 -13.08 5.63 -9.19
N ALA A 116 -13.01 4.34 -9.55
CA ALA A 116 -12.58 3.30 -8.64
C ALA A 116 -11.09 3.43 -8.28
N LEU A 117 -10.24 3.73 -9.25
CA LEU A 117 -8.81 3.91 -9.04
C LEU A 117 -8.49 5.16 -8.21
N THR A 118 -9.21 6.27 -8.44
CA THR A 118 -9.06 7.48 -7.63
C THR A 118 -9.41 7.21 -6.17
N ALA A 119 -10.54 6.56 -5.91
CA ALA A 119 -10.94 6.21 -4.56
C ALA A 119 -9.93 5.27 -3.87
N TYR A 120 -9.42 4.29 -4.59
CA TYR A 120 -8.38 3.38 -4.11
C TYR A 120 -7.08 4.14 -3.77
N ALA A 121 -6.61 5.00 -4.67
CA ALA A 121 -5.38 5.76 -4.46
C ALA A 121 -5.48 6.73 -3.27
N GLU A 122 -6.60 7.44 -3.13
CA GLU A 122 -6.86 8.33 -1.99
C GLU A 122 -6.85 7.56 -0.66
N SER A 123 -7.48 6.39 -0.63
CA SER A 123 -7.49 5.49 0.53
C SER A 123 -6.07 5.04 0.90
N GLN A 124 -5.24 4.66 -0.09
CA GLN A 124 -3.86 4.24 0.16
C GLN A 124 -2.97 5.40 0.65
N TRP A 125 -3.14 6.60 0.13
CA TRP A 125 -2.39 7.78 0.61
C TRP A 125 -2.78 8.19 2.03
N ASP A 126 -4.08 8.13 2.38
CA ASP A 126 -4.54 8.36 3.75
C ASP A 126 -3.96 7.32 4.71
N HIS A 127 -3.98 6.05 4.32
CA HIS A 127 -3.42 4.92 5.05
C HIS A 127 -1.92 5.12 5.34
N MET A 128 -1.09 5.26 4.31
CA MET A 128 0.35 5.48 4.46
C MET A 128 0.65 6.75 5.27
N GLY A 129 -0.15 7.81 5.10
CA GLY A 129 -0.03 9.04 5.88
C GLY A 129 -0.28 8.83 7.37
N LYS A 130 -1.23 7.99 7.75
CA LYS A 130 -1.49 7.62 9.15
C LYS A 130 -0.35 6.78 9.74
N GLU A 131 0.19 5.86 8.97
CA GLU A 131 1.35 5.08 9.40
C GLU A 131 2.57 5.97 9.62
N ASP A 132 2.93 6.78 8.66
CA ASP A 132 4.11 7.66 8.74
C ASP A 132 4.01 8.71 9.86
N ASN A 133 2.82 9.26 10.11
CA ASN A 133 2.64 10.38 11.01
C ASN A 133 2.09 10.01 12.40
N VAL A 134 1.53 8.81 12.57
CA VAL A 134 0.94 8.37 13.85
C VAL A 134 1.59 7.08 14.32
N VAL A 135 1.56 6.01 13.51
CA VAL A 135 2.05 4.69 13.94
C VAL A 135 3.56 4.69 14.18
N ILE A 136 4.35 5.20 13.23
CA ILE A 136 5.81 5.24 13.37
C ILE A 136 6.24 6.05 14.59
N PRO A 137 5.75 7.27 14.86
CA PRO A 137 6.06 7.99 16.08
C PRO A 137 5.67 7.25 17.38
N LEU A 138 4.51 6.58 17.40
CA LEU A 138 4.12 5.76 18.54
C LEU A 138 5.05 4.54 18.70
N ALA A 139 5.44 3.90 17.62
CA ALA A 139 6.39 2.80 17.64
C ALA A 139 7.76 3.23 18.17
N GLU A 140 8.28 4.38 17.73
CA GLU A 140 9.53 4.93 18.26
C GLU A 140 9.45 5.26 19.74
N LYS A 141 8.28 5.63 20.24
CA LYS A 141 8.04 5.95 21.67
C LYS A 141 7.96 4.71 22.56
N TYR A 142 7.33 3.63 22.08
CA TYR A 142 6.92 2.52 22.95
C TYR A 142 7.66 1.20 22.70
N LEU A 143 8.18 0.95 21.50
CA LEU A 143 8.84 -0.31 21.19
C LEU A 143 10.23 -0.42 21.82
N THR A 144 10.56 -1.62 22.29
CA THR A 144 11.88 -1.93 22.86
C THR A 144 12.92 -2.21 21.77
N ALA A 145 14.19 -2.28 22.15
CA ALA A 145 15.27 -2.66 21.24
C ALA A 145 15.10 -4.06 20.67
N GLU A 146 14.55 -5.00 21.45
CA GLU A 146 14.26 -6.38 21.04
C GLU A 146 13.13 -6.40 20.01
N ASP A 147 12.04 -5.62 20.22
CA ASP A 147 10.94 -5.48 19.27
C ASP A 147 11.46 -4.96 17.93
N TRP A 148 12.28 -3.91 17.96
CA TRP A 148 12.88 -3.34 16.75
C TRP A 148 13.83 -4.30 16.04
N THR A 149 14.56 -5.15 16.75
CA THR A 149 15.40 -6.18 16.14
C THR A 149 14.57 -7.17 15.34
N ALA A 150 13.46 -7.63 15.88
CA ALA A 150 12.54 -8.53 15.20
C ALA A 150 11.87 -7.88 13.95
N ILE A 151 11.42 -6.63 14.10
CA ILE A 151 10.82 -5.85 13.03
C ILE A 151 11.83 -5.61 11.90
N ASN A 152 13.05 -5.17 12.21
CA ASN A 152 14.11 -4.95 11.23
C ASN A 152 14.41 -6.22 10.44
N THR A 153 14.54 -7.36 11.13
CA THR A 153 14.77 -8.66 10.47
C THR A 153 13.64 -9.01 9.50
N ALA A 154 12.38 -8.82 9.90
CA ALA A 154 11.22 -9.12 9.07
C ALA A 154 11.18 -8.25 7.80
N PHE A 155 11.46 -6.95 7.92
CA PHE A 155 11.45 -6.04 6.77
C PHE A 155 12.66 -6.21 5.84
N GLU A 156 13.80 -6.67 6.35
CA GLU A 156 15.00 -6.92 5.53
C GLU A 156 14.89 -8.18 4.66
N VAL A 157 14.16 -9.21 5.09
CA VAL A 157 14.10 -10.53 4.41
C VAL A 157 13.63 -10.43 2.95
N ASN A 158 12.79 -9.47 2.60
CA ASN A 158 12.23 -9.33 1.25
C ASN A 158 12.63 -8.03 0.54
N ARG A 159 13.67 -7.33 1.01
CA ARG A 159 14.14 -6.07 0.43
C ARG A 159 14.53 -6.18 -1.05
N ASN A 160 14.97 -7.36 -1.49
CA ASN A 160 15.44 -7.60 -2.86
C ASN A 160 14.31 -7.79 -3.88
N HIS A 161 13.03 -7.85 -3.47
CA HIS A 161 11.90 -7.95 -4.38
C HIS A 161 11.49 -6.62 -5.02
N ASN A 162 12.03 -5.49 -4.55
CA ASN A 162 11.80 -4.15 -5.11
C ASN A 162 12.84 -3.74 -6.18
N ALA A 163 13.74 -4.63 -6.58
CA ALA A 163 14.69 -4.38 -7.66
C ALA A 163 14.06 -4.79 -9.00
N TRP A 164 13.40 -3.82 -9.66
CA TRP A 164 13.03 -3.85 -11.06
C TRP A 164 13.83 -2.81 -11.81
#